data_df4275e3a46d8f5fb695d1150aa7aa77
#
_entry.id   df4275e3a46d8f5fb695d1150aa7aa77
#
_cell.length_a   1.000
_cell.length_b   1.000
_cell.length_c   1.000
_cell.angle_alpha   90.00
_cell.angle_beta   90.00
_cell.angle_gamma   90.00
#
_symmetry.space_group_name_H-M   'P 1'
#
loop_
_entity.id
_entity.type
_entity.pdbx_description
1 polymer ?
#
loop_
_entity_poly.entity_id
_entity_poly.type
_entity_poly.pdbx_seq_one_letter_code
_entity_poly.pdbx_strand_id
1 'polypeptide(L)'
;MASTHDYEIDSRNDNIQIYIDGQFFPRADAKVSVMDSGYLLGDGVWEGIRLYNNHLIHLEKHLERLYEGAEAIQMDIGVSKSEMKSALEKTLKKNEMISDVHIRLIVSRGIKSTPYQHPKVTIGHPTIVIIPEHKKPSPRLNVKVITLGTVRTIRNNLTQDPRINSLSKHNCIAACIEADKMGVDEGLMLDPDGYVST
;
A
#
# COMPACT_ATOMS: atom_id res chain seq x y z
N MET A 1 1.99 19.79 15.00
CA MET A 1 1.90 19.91 13.52
C MET A 1 0.87 18.90 13.06
N ALA A 2 0.04 19.19 12.08
CA ALA A 2 -0.96 18.26 11.57
C ALA A 2 -0.44 17.69 10.26
N SER A 3 -0.01 16.45 10.26
CA SER A 3 0.39 15.73 9.04
C SER A 3 -0.80 14.95 8.47
N THR A 4 -0.83 14.71 7.16
CA THR A 4 -1.77 13.77 6.53
C THR A 4 -1.47 12.34 6.98
N HIS A 5 -0.29 12.11 7.56
CA HIS A 5 0.15 10.85 8.17
C HIS A 5 -0.26 10.70 9.65
N ASP A 6 -0.84 11.74 10.26
CA ASP A 6 -1.39 11.63 11.61
C ASP A 6 -2.50 10.57 11.62
N TYR A 7 -2.44 9.66 12.57
CA TYR A 7 -3.51 8.69 12.76
C TYR A 7 -3.99 8.69 14.21
N GLU A 8 -5.29 8.46 14.38
CA GLU A 8 -5.87 8.24 15.69
C GLU A 8 -5.90 6.73 15.96
N ILE A 9 -5.50 6.34 17.16
CA ILE A 9 -5.59 4.94 17.58
C ILE A 9 -7.08 4.58 17.68
N ASP A 10 -7.47 3.55 16.94
CA ASP A 10 -8.82 3.00 17.00
C ASP A 10 -8.73 1.57 17.55
N SER A 11 -9.20 1.36 18.76
CA SER A 11 -9.13 0.06 19.44
C SER A 11 -9.87 -1.07 18.72
N ARG A 12 -10.80 -0.74 17.79
CA ARG A 12 -11.43 -1.75 16.95
C ARG A 12 -10.41 -2.47 16.07
N ASN A 13 -9.27 -1.82 15.77
CA ASN A 13 -8.20 -2.41 14.96
C ASN A 13 -7.35 -3.45 15.70
N ASP A 14 -7.47 -3.56 17.02
CA ASP A 14 -6.69 -4.53 17.80
C ASP A 14 -7.07 -5.97 17.49
N ASN A 15 -8.33 -6.21 17.14
CA ASN A 15 -8.90 -7.54 16.94
C ASN A 15 -9.26 -7.85 15.47
N ILE A 16 -8.78 -7.06 14.51
CA ILE A 16 -9.06 -7.30 13.10
C ILE A 16 -8.43 -8.61 12.61
N GLN A 17 -9.10 -9.20 11.63
CA GLN A 17 -8.62 -10.36 10.89
C GLN A 17 -7.97 -9.89 9.59
N ILE A 18 -6.71 -10.26 9.39
CA ILE A 18 -5.93 -9.98 8.18
C ILE A 18 -5.99 -11.20 7.28
N TYR A 19 -6.28 -10.97 5.99
CA TYR A 19 -6.25 -12.01 4.97
C TYR A 19 -4.82 -12.16 4.44
N ILE A 20 -4.34 -13.41 4.39
CA ILE A 20 -3.08 -13.79 3.74
C ILE A 20 -3.33 -15.07 2.94
N ASP A 21 -3.19 -15.02 1.62
CA ASP A 21 -3.24 -16.19 0.72
C ASP A 21 -4.43 -17.14 0.97
N GLY A 22 -5.64 -16.61 1.11
CA GLY A 22 -6.86 -17.40 1.31
C GLY A 22 -7.22 -17.67 2.76
N GLN A 23 -6.38 -17.33 3.73
CA GLN A 23 -6.60 -17.56 5.15
C GLN A 23 -6.74 -16.25 5.94
N PHE A 24 -7.39 -16.34 7.11
CA PHE A 24 -7.55 -15.21 8.02
C PHE A 24 -6.75 -15.44 9.30
N PHE A 25 -6.00 -14.40 9.69
CA PHE A 25 -5.18 -14.41 10.89
C PHE A 25 -5.53 -13.21 11.78
N PRO A 26 -5.60 -13.37 13.11
CA PRO A 26 -5.63 -12.23 14.02
C PRO A 26 -4.45 -11.29 13.73
N ARG A 27 -4.64 -9.98 13.88
CA ARG A 27 -3.60 -8.98 13.62
C ARG A 27 -2.24 -9.32 14.26
N ALA A 28 -2.26 -9.80 15.50
CA ALA A 28 -1.03 -10.15 16.23
C ALA A 28 -0.28 -11.35 15.63
N ASP A 29 -0.98 -12.24 14.93
CA ASP A 29 -0.45 -13.49 14.38
C ASP A 29 -0.21 -13.42 12.87
N ALA A 30 -0.69 -12.37 12.20
CA ALA A 30 -0.51 -12.18 10.77
C ALA A 30 0.96 -11.94 10.43
N LYS A 31 1.58 -12.88 9.73
CA LYS A 31 3.01 -12.89 9.40
C LYS A 31 3.23 -13.34 7.97
N VAL A 32 4.21 -12.75 7.31
CA VAL A 32 4.74 -13.22 6.03
C VAL A 32 6.13 -13.80 6.24
N SER A 33 6.57 -14.64 5.30
CA SER A 33 7.91 -15.22 5.36
C SER A 33 8.98 -14.14 5.29
N VAL A 34 10.08 -14.29 6.04
CA VAL A 34 11.28 -13.45 5.90
C VAL A 34 11.94 -13.62 4.53
N MET A 35 11.62 -14.69 3.79
CA MET A 35 12.07 -14.94 2.43
C MET A 35 11.12 -14.38 1.36
N ASP A 36 10.07 -13.65 1.76
CA ASP A 36 9.17 -13.00 0.82
C ASP A 36 9.89 -11.86 0.06
N SER A 37 9.70 -11.78 -1.25
CA SER A 37 10.37 -10.80 -2.11
C SER A 37 9.96 -9.35 -1.77
N GLY A 38 8.74 -9.15 -1.31
CA GLY A 38 8.27 -7.85 -0.83
C GLY A 38 9.02 -7.40 0.40
N TYR A 39 9.24 -8.30 1.37
CA TYR A 39 10.03 -8.01 2.57
C TYR A 39 11.52 -7.80 2.25
N LEU A 40 12.11 -8.69 1.43
CA LEU A 40 13.55 -8.65 1.12
C LEU A 40 13.93 -7.46 0.22
N LEU A 41 13.11 -7.13 -0.78
CA LEU A 41 13.51 -6.29 -1.91
C LEU A 41 12.49 -5.18 -2.25
N GLY A 42 11.33 -5.16 -1.62
CA GLY A 42 10.24 -4.28 -2.05
C GLY A 42 9.64 -4.68 -3.40
N ASP A 43 9.78 -5.95 -3.82
CA ASP A 43 9.33 -6.47 -5.12
C ASP A 43 7.86 -6.88 -5.04
N GLY A 44 6.99 -6.00 -5.49
CA GLY A 44 5.54 -6.16 -5.48
C GLY A 44 4.80 -4.86 -5.69
N VAL A 45 3.48 -4.94 -5.67
CA VAL A 45 2.55 -3.83 -5.88
C VAL A 45 1.53 -3.74 -4.74
N TRP A 46 0.89 -2.58 -4.61
CA TRP A 46 -0.11 -2.37 -3.56
C TRP A 46 -1.18 -1.37 -3.97
N GLU A 47 -2.31 -1.42 -3.29
CA GLU A 47 -3.38 -0.42 -3.39
C GLU A 47 -3.90 0.00 -2.01
N GLY A 48 -4.37 1.25 -1.94
CA GLY A 48 -5.11 1.79 -0.81
C GLY A 48 -6.56 2.03 -1.23
N ILE A 49 -7.49 1.25 -0.69
CA ILE A 49 -8.91 1.28 -1.08
C ILE A 49 -9.75 1.74 0.10
N ARG A 50 -10.69 2.63 -0.13
CA ARG A 50 -11.61 3.13 0.89
C ARG A 50 -12.94 2.38 0.83
N LEU A 51 -13.44 1.92 2.00
CA LEU A 51 -14.83 1.51 2.17
C LEU A 51 -15.60 2.63 2.84
N TYR A 52 -16.71 3.05 2.21
CA TYR A 52 -17.64 4.03 2.76
C TYR A 52 -19.07 3.62 2.43
N ASN A 53 -19.94 3.56 3.45
CA ASN A 53 -21.34 3.17 3.33
C ASN A 53 -21.56 1.90 2.47
N ASN A 54 -20.87 0.81 2.78
CA ASN A 54 -20.87 -0.47 2.07
C ASN A 54 -20.35 -0.41 0.61
N HIS A 55 -19.73 0.70 0.18
CA HIS A 55 -19.18 0.83 -1.15
C HIS A 55 -17.65 0.88 -1.11
N LEU A 56 -17.00 -0.01 -1.82
CA LEU A 56 -15.58 0.09 -2.13
C LEU A 56 -15.39 1.17 -3.20
N ILE A 57 -14.84 2.30 -2.79
CA ILE A 57 -14.73 3.49 -3.64
C ILE A 57 -13.75 3.23 -4.78
N HIS A 58 -14.21 3.39 -6.01
CA HIS A 58 -13.43 3.20 -7.25
C HIS A 58 -12.70 1.85 -7.35
N LEU A 59 -13.28 0.77 -6.79
CA LEU A 59 -12.64 -0.54 -6.73
C LEU A 59 -12.09 -1.01 -8.08
N GLU A 60 -12.86 -0.91 -9.15
CA GLU A 60 -12.45 -1.39 -10.48
C GLU A 60 -11.18 -0.67 -10.96
N LYS A 61 -11.09 0.65 -10.79
CA LYS A 61 -9.89 1.44 -11.14
C LYS A 61 -8.68 1.07 -10.27
N HIS A 62 -8.89 0.79 -8.99
CA HIS A 62 -7.82 0.31 -8.11
C HIS A 62 -7.30 -1.06 -8.56
N LEU A 63 -8.19 -1.98 -8.92
CA LEU A 63 -7.79 -3.29 -9.42
C LEU A 63 -7.13 -3.20 -10.81
N GLU A 64 -7.64 -2.36 -11.72
CA GLU A 64 -6.98 -2.09 -13.00
C GLU A 64 -5.53 -1.67 -12.78
N ARG A 65 -5.29 -0.63 -11.97
CA ARG A 65 -3.95 -0.12 -11.69
C ARG A 65 -3.05 -1.13 -10.98
N LEU A 66 -3.60 -1.95 -10.07
CA LEU A 66 -2.85 -3.03 -9.40
C LEU A 66 -2.30 -4.03 -10.43
N TYR A 67 -3.17 -4.49 -11.35
CA TYR A 67 -2.80 -5.49 -12.37
C TYR A 67 -1.88 -4.90 -13.43
N GLU A 68 -2.11 -3.66 -13.88
CA GLU A 68 -1.20 -2.94 -14.77
C GLU A 68 0.19 -2.74 -14.12
N GLY A 69 0.22 -2.41 -12.83
CA GLY A 69 1.46 -2.30 -12.07
C GLY A 69 2.20 -3.62 -11.94
N ALA A 70 1.49 -4.73 -11.74
CA ALA A 70 2.06 -6.07 -11.69
C ALA A 70 2.61 -6.49 -13.06
N GLU A 71 1.88 -6.24 -14.16
CA GLU A 71 2.33 -6.48 -15.51
C GLU A 71 3.60 -5.70 -15.85
N ALA A 72 3.66 -4.42 -15.46
CA ALA A 72 4.83 -3.56 -15.71
C ALA A 72 6.11 -4.08 -15.04
N ILE A 73 6.00 -4.79 -13.91
CA ILE A 73 7.12 -5.48 -13.25
C ILE A 73 7.21 -6.98 -13.62
N GLN A 74 6.50 -7.40 -14.66
CA GLN A 74 6.45 -8.78 -15.14
C GLN A 74 6.11 -9.79 -14.01
N MET A 75 5.08 -9.50 -13.25
CA MET A 75 4.57 -10.33 -12.17
C MET A 75 3.14 -10.76 -12.45
N ASP A 76 2.92 -12.07 -12.56
CA ASP A 76 1.57 -12.65 -12.56
C ASP A 76 1.05 -12.69 -11.11
N ILE A 77 -0.12 -12.12 -10.87
CA ILE A 77 -0.76 -12.13 -9.54
C ILE A 77 -1.32 -13.53 -9.20
N GLY A 78 -1.58 -14.35 -10.21
CA GLY A 78 -2.06 -15.73 -10.01
C GLY A 78 -3.55 -15.85 -9.66
N VAL A 79 -4.27 -14.75 -9.50
CA VAL A 79 -5.73 -14.71 -9.32
C VAL A 79 -6.35 -13.65 -10.24
N SER A 80 -7.60 -13.85 -10.64
CA SER A 80 -8.34 -12.89 -11.46
C SER A 80 -8.79 -11.67 -10.65
N LYS A 81 -9.13 -10.56 -11.34
CA LYS A 81 -9.71 -9.37 -10.69
C LYS A 81 -11.00 -9.70 -9.90
N SER A 82 -11.81 -10.64 -10.40
CA SER A 82 -13.04 -11.08 -9.72
C SER A 82 -12.74 -11.86 -8.44
N GLU A 83 -11.73 -12.70 -8.42
CA GLU A 83 -11.28 -13.42 -7.23
C GLU A 83 -10.68 -12.45 -6.20
N MET A 84 -9.88 -11.46 -6.65
CA MET A 84 -9.34 -10.41 -5.80
C MET A 84 -10.46 -9.59 -5.15
N LYS A 85 -11.48 -9.20 -5.91
CA LYS A 85 -12.68 -8.53 -5.39
C LYS A 85 -13.38 -9.39 -4.34
N SER A 86 -13.58 -10.69 -4.61
CA SER A 86 -14.16 -11.62 -3.66
C SER A 86 -13.33 -11.74 -2.37
N ALA A 87 -12.01 -11.72 -2.45
CA ALA A 87 -11.13 -11.74 -1.29
C ALA A 87 -11.29 -10.47 -0.43
N LEU A 88 -11.38 -9.29 -1.06
CA LEU A 88 -11.64 -8.01 -0.38
C LEU A 88 -13.01 -8.04 0.34
N GLU A 89 -14.07 -8.46 -0.35
CA GLU A 89 -15.42 -8.56 0.23
C GLU A 89 -15.48 -9.56 1.39
N LYS A 90 -14.84 -10.72 1.26
CA LYS A 90 -14.72 -11.72 2.35
C LYS A 90 -13.98 -11.15 3.55
N THR A 91 -12.92 -10.36 3.31
CA THR A 91 -12.15 -9.71 4.38
C THR A 91 -12.99 -8.70 5.15
N LEU A 92 -13.75 -7.86 4.44
CA LEU A 92 -14.66 -6.90 5.07
C LEU A 92 -15.77 -7.59 5.86
N LYS A 93 -16.38 -8.63 5.29
CA LYS A 93 -17.42 -9.44 5.95
C LYS A 93 -16.87 -10.12 7.21
N LYS A 94 -15.66 -10.68 7.15
CA LYS A 94 -15.01 -11.35 8.29
C LYS A 94 -14.79 -10.41 9.46
N ASN A 95 -14.59 -9.11 9.18
CA ASN A 95 -14.37 -8.05 10.16
C ASN A 95 -15.63 -7.22 10.48
N GLU A 96 -16.80 -7.59 9.91
CA GLU A 96 -18.07 -6.86 10.08
C GLU A 96 -17.95 -5.34 9.75
N MET A 97 -17.10 -5.03 8.76
CA MET A 97 -16.80 -3.65 8.37
C MET A 97 -17.75 -3.17 7.28
N ILE A 98 -18.38 -2.00 7.50
CA ILE A 98 -19.37 -1.41 6.59
C ILE A 98 -19.04 0.00 6.13
N SER A 99 -18.25 0.77 6.89
CA SER A 99 -17.88 2.14 6.56
C SER A 99 -16.64 2.60 7.32
N ASP A 100 -16.04 3.69 6.85
CA ASP A 100 -14.87 4.33 7.45
C ASP A 100 -13.69 3.35 7.61
N VAL A 101 -13.44 2.57 6.56
CA VAL A 101 -12.34 1.60 6.51
C VAL A 101 -11.36 1.98 5.42
N HIS A 102 -10.09 1.89 5.73
CA HIS A 102 -9.00 1.92 4.76
C HIS A 102 -8.43 0.51 4.61
N ILE A 103 -8.36 0.04 3.38
CA ILE A 103 -7.85 -1.29 3.06
C ILE A 103 -6.48 -1.12 2.39
N ARG A 104 -5.46 -1.76 2.94
CA ARG A 104 -4.17 -1.95 2.29
C ARG A 104 -4.18 -3.32 1.62
N LEU A 105 -4.23 -3.34 0.29
CA LEU A 105 -4.05 -4.54 -0.53
C LEU A 105 -2.60 -4.58 -0.99
N ILE A 106 -1.91 -5.67 -0.70
CA ILE A 106 -0.50 -5.88 -1.04
C ILE A 106 -0.38 -7.17 -1.82
N VAL A 107 0.40 -7.16 -2.90
CA VAL A 107 0.78 -8.35 -3.64
C VAL A 107 2.29 -8.32 -3.84
N SER A 108 3.02 -9.23 -3.20
CA SER A 108 4.44 -9.44 -3.48
C SER A 108 4.62 -10.54 -4.52
N ARG A 109 5.80 -10.62 -5.15
CA ARG A 109 6.12 -11.72 -6.07
C ARG A 109 6.17 -13.09 -5.37
N GLY A 110 6.19 -13.14 -4.05
CA GLY A 110 6.18 -14.36 -3.26
C GLY A 110 7.56 -14.76 -2.72
N ILE A 111 7.64 -15.99 -2.24
CA ILE A 111 8.80 -16.51 -1.52
C ILE A 111 9.96 -16.80 -2.46
N LYS A 112 11.17 -16.47 -2.05
CA LYS A 112 12.41 -16.78 -2.76
C LYS A 112 13.14 -17.97 -2.11
N SER A 113 13.74 -18.82 -2.94
CA SER A 113 14.62 -19.91 -2.48
C SER A 113 15.95 -19.40 -1.90
N THR A 114 16.36 -18.19 -2.31
CA THR A 114 17.56 -17.48 -1.85
C THR A 114 17.33 -15.98 -2.00
N PRO A 115 17.92 -15.09 -1.17
CA PRO A 115 17.65 -13.66 -1.17
C PRO A 115 18.30 -12.88 -2.34
N TYR A 116 18.35 -13.48 -3.54
CA TYR A 116 18.85 -12.82 -4.74
C TYR A 116 17.74 -12.04 -5.46
N GLN A 117 18.14 -10.97 -6.18
CA GLN A 117 17.21 -10.06 -6.86
C GLN A 117 16.45 -10.74 -8.01
N HIS A 118 17.08 -11.70 -8.70
CA HIS A 118 16.54 -12.27 -9.92
C HIS A 118 15.20 -12.99 -9.67
N PRO A 119 14.13 -12.71 -10.45
CA PRO A 119 12.82 -13.34 -10.28
C PRO A 119 12.84 -14.87 -10.43
N LYS A 120 13.79 -15.45 -11.15
CA LYS A 120 13.93 -16.91 -11.35
C LYS A 120 14.11 -17.71 -10.06
N VAL A 121 14.55 -17.06 -8.96
CA VAL A 121 14.67 -17.73 -7.65
C VAL A 121 13.39 -17.70 -6.83
N THR A 122 12.31 -17.14 -7.39
CA THR A 122 10.98 -17.17 -6.75
C THR A 122 10.41 -18.60 -6.85
N ILE A 123 9.86 -19.07 -5.72
CA ILE A 123 9.20 -20.37 -5.60
C ILE A 123 7.76 -20.18 -5.16
N GLY A 124 6.86 -21.03 -5.66
CA GLY A 124 5.44 -20.98 -5.31
C GLY A 124 4.68 -19.88 -6.06
N HIS A 125 3.82 -19.17 -5.37
CA HIS A 125 2.88 -18.17 -5.90
C HIS A 125 3.11 -16.79 -5.24
N PRO A 126 2.58 -15.70 -5.81
CA PRO A 126 2.56 -14.39 -5.18
C PRO A 126 1.89 -14.42 -3.82
N THR A 127 2.38 -13.61 -2.89
CA THR A 127 1.77 -13.46 -1.56
C THR A 127 0.79 -12.30 -1.59
N ILE A 128 -0.48 -12.59 -1.28
CA ILE A 128 -1.56 -11.60 -1.25
C ILE A 128 -1.94 -11.30 0.19
N VAL A 129 -1.81 -10.05 0.61
CA VAL A 129 -2.16 -9.60 1.95
C VAL A 129 -3.21 -8.50 1.87
N ILE A 130 -4.32 -8.63 2.64
CA ILE A 130 -5.34 -7.59 2.76
C ILE A 130 -5.46 -7.19 4.22
N ILE A 131 -5.13 -5.94 4.51
CA ILE A 131 -5.19 -5.35 5.85
C ILE A 131 -6.32 -4.32 5.87
N PRO A 132 -7.48 -4.61 6.47
CA PRO A 132 -8.54 -3.62 6.65
C PRO A 132 -8.34 -2.91 8.00
N GLU A 133 -8.43 -1.60 8.02
CA GLU A 133 -8.38 -0.81 9.25
C GLU A 133 -9.54 0.16 9.34
N HIS A 134 -10.19 0.24 10.49
CA HIS A 134 -11.09 1.34 10.81
C HIS A 134 -10.26 2.63 10.81
N LYS A 135 -10.56 3.52 9.89
CA LYS A 135 -9.84 4.79 9.73
C LYS A 135 -10.78 5.85 9.18
N LYS A 136 -11.23 6.74 10.04
CA LYS A 136 -11.98 7.92 9.61
C LYS A 136 -11.06 8.91 8.89
N PRO A 137 -11.58 9.67 7.92
CA PRO A 137 -10.88 10.83 7.41
C PRO A 137 -10.55 11.77 8.58
N SER A 138 -9.34 12.32 8.61
CA SER A 138 -8.98 13.26 9.68
C SER A 138 -9.92 14.47 9.64
N PRO A 139 -10.58 14.82 10.76
CA PRO A 139 -11.41 16.04 10.83
C PRO A 139 -10.63 17.31 10.51
N ARG A 140 -9.32 17.27 10.65
CA ARG A 140 -8.40 18.40 10.36
C ARG A 140 -8.27 18.69 8.89
N LEU A 141 -8.53 17.73 7.98
CA LEU A 141 -8.54 17.95 6.54
C LEU A 141 -9.65 18.92 6.08
N ASN A 142 -10.69 19.11 6.90
CA ASN A 142 -11.80 19.99 6.55
C ASN A 142 -11.60 21.45 6.98
N VAL A 143 -10.55 21.79 7.75
CA VAL A 143 -10.45 23.09 8.44
C VAL A 143 -9.02 23.69 8.45
N LYS A 144 -7.98 22.98 8.04
CA LYS A 144 -6.60 23.50 8.10
C LYS A 144 -5.91 23.52 6.75
N VAL A 145 -5.26 24.65 6.50
CA VAL A 145 -4.21 24.77 5.49
C VAL A 145 -3.06 23.86 5.92
N ILE A 146 -2.59 22.99 5.03
CA ILE A 146 -1.36 22.23 5.20
C ILE A 146 -0.19 22.98 4.61
N THR A 147 0.97 22.87 5.21
CA THR A 147 2.22 23.45 4.71
C THR A 147 2.98 22.42 3.90
N LEU A 148 3.43 22.83 2.69
CA LEU A 148 4.24 21.99 1.82
C LEU A 148 5.66 22.53 1.77
N GLY A 149 6.65 21.63 1.82
CA GLY A 149 8.05 21.95 1.60
C GLY A 149 8.61 21.18 0.42
N THR A 150 9.25 21.86 -0.54
CA THR A 150 9.95 21.18 -1.62
C THR A 150 11.17 20.47 -1.06
N VAL A 151 11.18 19.14 -1.13
CA VAL A 151 12.27 18.30 -0.65
C VAL A 151 13.34 18.10 -1.73
N ARG A 152 14.56 17.71 -1.31
CA ARG A 152 15.67 17.42 -2.23
C ARG A 152 15.52 16.05 -2.89
N THR A 153 14.84 15.12 -2.22
CA THR A 153 14.56 13.79 -2.77
C THR A 153 13.71 13.93 -4.02
N ILE A 154 14.23 13.47 -5.16
CA ILE A 154 13.59 13.53 -6.47
C ILE A 154 12.76 12.27 -6.69
N ARG A 155 11.58 12.41 -7.30
CA ARG A 155 10.81 11.27 -7.79
C ARG A 155 11.36 10.85 -9.16
N ASN A 156 12.36 9.97 -9.12
CA ASN A 156 13.12 9.58 -10.30
C ASN A 156 12.37 8.54 -11.13
N ASN A 157 12.04 8.90 -12.37
CA ASN A 157 11.39 8.04 -13.37
C ASN A 157 12.38 7.17 -14.16
N LEU A 158 13.69 7.37 -14.00
CA LEU A 158 14.73 6.61 -14.71
C LEU A 158 15.04 5.26 -14.04
N THR A 159 14.78 5.12 -12.75
CA THR A 159 15.06 3.91 -11.98
C THR A 159 13.82 3.11 -11.63
N GLN A 160 12.68 3.76 -11.54
CA GLN A 160 11.41 3.13 -11.22
C GLN A 160 10.27 3.99 -11.78
N ASP A 161 9.34 3.37 -12.51
CA ASP A 161 8.16 4.09 -13.00
C ASP A 161 7.32 4.60 -11.80
N PRO A 162 7.21 5.92 -11.61
CA PRO A 162 6.48 6.50 -10.48
C PRO A 162 4.97 6.28 -10.54
N ARG A 163 4.42 5.86 -11.70
CA ARG A 163 3.01 5.53 -11.86
C ARG A 163 2.64 4.20 -11.20
N ILE A 164 3.63 3.32 -10.97
CA ILE A 164 3.42 2.04 -10.31
C ILE A 164 3.35 2.25 -8.80
N ASN A 165 2.29 1.76 -8.17
CA ASN A 165 2.22 1.60 -6.73
C ASN A 165 3.08 0.40 -6.27
N SER A 166 4.41 0.55 -6.39
CA SER A 166 5.39 -0.46 -5.98
C SER A 166 5.57 -0.48 -4.47
N LEU A 167 5.94 -1.62 -3.91
CA LEU A 167 6.36 -1.77 -2.51
C LEU A 167 7.70 -1.08 -2.23
N SER A 168 8.51 -0.79 -3.24
CA SER A 168 9.76 -0.04 -3.12
C SER A 168 9.48 1.45 -2.89
N LYS A 169 9.41 1.88 -1.62
CA LYS A 169 9.01 3.24 -1.20
C LYS A 169 10.12 4.05 -0.56
N HIS A 170 11.38 3.67 -0.76
CA HIS A 170 12.50 4.30 -0.06
C HIS A 170 12.59 5.82 -0.31
N ASN A 171 12.42 6.26 -1.56
CA ASN A 171 12.42 7.69 -1.88
C ASN A 171 11.25 8.45 -1.24
N CYS A 172 10.05 7.86 -1.17
CA CYS A 172 8.91 8.48 -0.49
C CYS A 172 9.17 8.61 1.02
N ILE A 173 9.78 7.58 1.64
CA ILE A 173 10.16 7.63 3.06
C ILE A 173 11.21 8.72 3.28
N ALA A 174 12.22 8.84 2.42
CA ALA A 174 13.21 9.89 2.50
C ALA A 174 12.59 11.29 2.41
N ALA A 175 11.62 11.47 1.49
CA ALA A 175 10.88 12.73 1.36
C ALA A 175 10.10 13.08 2.62
N CYS A 176 9.42 12.12 3.25
CA CYS A 176 8.72 12.32 4.53
C CYS A 176 9.69 12.74 5.65
N ILE A 177 10.88 12.11 5.73
CA ILE A 177 11.92 12.47 6.71
C ILE A 177 12.44 13.89 6.47
N GLU A 178 12.62 14.30 5.20
CA GLU A 178 13.03 15.67 4.89
C GLU A 178 11.96 16.69 5.29
N ALA A 179 10.70 16.42 4.96
CA ALA A 179 9.56 17.27 5.32
C ALA A 179 9.46 17.48 6.85
N ASP A 180 9.61 16.40 7.62
CA ASP A 180 9.62 16.45 9.08
C ASP A 180 10.77 17.33 9.61
N LYS A 181 11.99 17.18 9.07
CA LYS A 181 13.12 18.04 9.43
C LYS A 181 12.94 19.50 9.06
N MET A 182 12.18 19.80 8.01
CA MET A 182 11.81 21.16 7.60
C MET A 182 10.70 21.75 8.47
N GLY A 183 10.00 20.94 9.27
CA GLY A 183 8.87 21.36 10.09
C GLY A 183 7.61 21.66 9.27
N VAL A 184 7.46 21.04 8.08
CA VAL A 184 6.28 21.17 7.22
C VAL A 184 5.42 19.92 7.31
N ASP A 185 4.15 20.04 6.92
CA ASP A 185 3.18 18.95 7.04
C ASP A 185 3.43 17.85 5.98
N GLU A 186 3.85 18.24 4.75
CA GLU A 186 4.10 17.28 3.65
C GLU A 186 5.29 17.71 2.80
N GLY A 187 5.97 16.74 2.19
CA GLY A 187 7.07 16.94 1.28
C GLY A 187 6.63 16.93 -0.18
N LEU A 188 6.90 18.01 -0.90
CA LEU A 188 6.66 18.11 -2.34
C LEU A 188 7.89 17.61 -3.10
N MET A 189 7.75 16.47 -3.80
CA MET A 189 8.83 15.95 -4.64
C MET A 189 8.73 16.48 -6.07
N LEU A 190 9.87 16.82 -6.64
CA LEU A 190 9.99 17.16 -8.04
C LEU A 190 10.49 15.96 -8.85
N ASP A 191 10.24 15.97 -10.15
CA ASP A 191 10.88 15.06 -11.10
C ASP A 191 12.30 15.55 -11.47
N PRO A 192 13.06 14.79 -12.28
CA PRO A 192 14.41 15.19 -12.70
C PRO A 192 14.47 16.50 -13.50
N ASP A 193 13.38 16.91 -14.13
CA ASP A 193 13.27 18.14 -14.93
C ASP A 193 12.81 19.34 -14.09
N GLY A 194 12.51 19.13 -12.79
CA GLY A 194 12.12 20.17 -11.85
C GLY A 194 10.61 20.44 -11.80
N TYR A 195 9.79 19.61 -12.43
CA TYR A 195 8.33 19.72 -12.32
C TYR A 195 7.80 19.00 -11.08
N VAL A 196 6.66 19.47 -10.59
CA VAL A 196 5.95 18.83 -9.48
C VAL A 196 5.51 17.42 -9.88
N SER A 197 5.94 16.43 -9.12
CA SER A 197 5.64 15.02 -9.37
C SER A 197 4.70 14.42 -8.32
N THR A 198 4.86 14.75 -7.04
CA THR A 198 4.01 14.25 -5.95
C THR A 198 4.23 15.05 -4.68
#